data_2e1becf343f866271a249475e73e0459
#
_entry.id   2e1becf343f866271a249475e73e0459
#
_cell.length_a   1.000
_cell.length_b   1.000
_cell.length_c   1.000
_cell.angle_alpha   90.00
_cell.angle_beta   90.00
_cell.angle_gamma   90.00
#
_symmetry.space_group_name_H-M   'P 1'
#
loop_
_entity.id
_entity.type
_entity.pdbx_description
1 polymer ?
#
loop_
_entity_poly.entity_id
_entity_poly.type
_entity_poly.pdbx_seq_one_letter_code
_entity_poly.pdbx_strand_id
1 'polypeptide(L)'
;MNESLYSQSLIISLPLMLFFGLHMLFGRTPEKKVFANYLLSRRLMGVALIILAANYSVHLFYSIRTKDVNATILMNLSTYFICYWLFSSAMMTLLDNRYITRRRFSYHISMWLIFFSLAGAVTLSPVFNSLRTLGIGVLAAWLVIYGLFLSVRLLRTYSHAIKMFNDTHSDDIGSYIRWLSIFTYWAIAYGVSCSLLTFLPDKYIFIWILSSIPFYIYLYCSYQNYILFYERVEKALIEENDEEIYESHSNAQPSYHTDIEKRIKEWVDNEGYITQGITLNELSMQLCTNRTYLSEYINTTYQSNFRDWITNMRIEYAKRLMRQHQDYKLQDISEASGFLSVSHFTRTFKAKEGCSPSKWRETCY
;
A
#
# COMPACT_ATOMS: atom_id res chain seq x y z
N MET A 1 -13.15 -18.24 34.62
CA MET A 1 -13.96 -17.53 33.63
C MET A 1 -13.09 -16.90 32.52
N ASN A 2 -11.93 -16.33 32.87
CA ASN A 2 -11.06 -15.66 31.89
C ASN A 2 -10.31 -16.62 30.92
N GLU A 3 -9.94 -17.83 31.38
CA GLU A 3 -9.32 -18.84 30.49
C GLU A 3 -10.27 -19.31 29.40
N SER A 4 -11.55 -19.40 29.69
CA SER A 4 -12.58 -19.74 28.70
C SER A 4 -12.70 -18.71 27.59
N LEU A 5 -12.68 -17.39 27.86
CA LEU A 5 -12.76 -16.33 26.86
C LEU A 5 -11.49 -16.26 25.98
N TYR A 6 -10.31 -16.41 26.59
CA TYR A 6 -9.07 -16.46 25.86
C TYR A 6 -9.02 -17.65 24.88
N SER A 7 -9.34 -18.86 25.35
CA SER A 7 -9.41 -20.05 24.49
C SER A 7 -10.46 -19.92 23.39
N GLN A 8 -11.63 -19.36 23.70
CA GLN A 8 -12.67 -19.10 22.69
C GLN A 8 -12.21 -18.12 21.62
N SER A 9 -11.50 -17.06 22.00
CA SER A 9 -10.96 -16.11 21.03
C SER A 9 -9.93 -16.73 20.08
N LEU A 10 -9.10 -17.65 20.59
CA LEU A 10 -8.16 -18.42 19.76
C LEU A 10 -8.87 -19.41 18.84
N ILE A 11 -9.92 -20.10 19.32
CA ILE A 11 -10.74 -21.03 18.51
C ILE A 11 -11.39 -20.32 17.34
N ILE A 12 -11.82 -19.06 17.51
CA ILE A 12 -12.42 -18.26 16.43
C ILE A 12 -11.34 -17.76 15.47
N SER A 13 -10.22 -17.23 15.97
CA SER A 13 -9.22 -16.56 15.16
C SER A 13 -8.33 -17.51 14.36
N LEU A 14 -7.99 -18.68 14.94
CA LEU A 14 -7.08 -19.64 14.32
C LEU A 14 -7.57 -20.18 12.97
N PRO A 15 -8.83 -20.67 12.82
CA PRO A 15 -9.33 -21.12 11.51
C PRO A 15 -9.35 -20.03 10.46
N LEU A 16 -9.68 -18.79 10.85
CA LEU A 16 -9.66 -17.64 9.92
C LEU A 16 -8.26 -17.35 9.41
N MET A 17 -7.26 -17.32 10.30
CA MET A 17 -5.86 -17.09 9.92
C MET A 17 -5.32 -18.21 9.03
N LEU A 18 -5.63 -19.47 9.34
CA LEU A 18 -5.27 -20.63 8.52
C LEU A 18 -5.92 -20.52 7.13
N PHE A 19 -7.22 -20.23 7.07
CA PHE A 19 -7.94 -20.08 5.81
C PHE A 19 -7.33 -18.97 4.95
N PHE A 20 -7.13 -17.77 5.50
CA PHE A 20 -6.54 -16.67 4.76
C PHE A 20 -5.10 -16.96 4.34
N GLY A 21 -4.29 -17.52 5.23
CA GLY A 21 -2.92 -17.90 4.94
C GLY A 21 -2.81 -18.94 3.82
N LEU A 22 -3.58 -20.02 3.89
CA LEU A 22 -3.61 -21.06 2.88
C LEU A 22 -4.15 -20.53 1.53
N HIS A 23 -5.21 -19.73 1.55
CA HIS A 23 -5.74 -19.13 0.34
C HIS A 23 -4.73 -18.17 -0.31
N MET A 24 -3.98 -17.39 0.49
CA MET A 24 -2.94 -16.52 -0.03
C MET A 24 -1.74 -17.31 -0.61
N LEU A 25 -1.43 -18.48 -0.07
CA LEU A 25 -0.35 -19.34 -0.60
C LEU A 25 -0.75 -20.06 -1.88
N PHE A 26 -1.95 -20.66 -1.90
CA PHE A 26 -2.35 -21.63 -2.93
C PHE A 26 -3.50 -21.16 -3.82
N GLY A 27 -4.16 -20.04 -3.51
CA GLY A 27 -5.26 -19.52 -4.32
C GLY A 27 -4.81 -19.22 -5.76
N ARG A 28 -5.72 -19.37 -6.71
CA ARG A 28 -5.43 -19.13 -8.13
C ARG A 28 -5.23 -17.64 -8.42
N THR A 29 -4.34 -17.34 -9.36
CA THR A 29 -4.11 -16.01 -9.94
C THR A 29 -4.06 -16.16 -11.45
N PRO A 30 -4.35 -15.09 -12.23
CA PRO A 30 -4.16 -15.14 -13.67
C PRO A 30 -2.72 -15.50 -14.05
N GLU A 31 -2.56 -16.38 -15.04
CA GLU A 31 -1.25 -16.86 -15.52
C GLU A 31 -0.59 -15.85 -16.48
N LYS A 32 -0.44 -14.60 -16.03
CA LYS A 32 0.27 -13.56 -16.78
C LYS A 32 1.53 -13.16 -16.04
N LYS A 33 2.62 -12.91 -16.76
CA LYS A 33 3.92 -12.48 -16.18
C LYS A 33 3.79 -11.23 -15.31
N VAL A 34 2.88 -10.31 -15.65
CA VAL A 34 2.62 -9.08 -14.91
C VAL A 34 2.21 -9.34 -13.45
N PHE A 35 1.61 -10.50 -13.14
CA PHE A 35 1.21 -10.86 -11.78
C PHE A 35 2.33 -11.49 -10.92
N ALA A 36 3.56 -11.59 -11.42
CA ALA A 36 4.66 -12.24 -10.68
C ALA A 36 4.92 -11.59 -9.31
N ASN A 37 5.00 -10.26 -9.25
CA ASN A 37 5.22 -9.51 -8.00
C ASN A 37 4.00 -9.55 -7.08
N TYR A 38 2.79 -9.48 -7.62
CA TYR A 38 1.57 -9.70 -6.85
C TYR A 38 1.56 -11.09 -6.20
N LEU A 39 1.91 -12.13 -6.95
CA LEU A 39 1.96 -13.50 -6.45
C LEU A 39 3.03 -13.66 -5.36
N LEU A 40 4.20 -13.04 -5.55
CA LEU A 40 5.27 -13.03 -4.54
C LEU A 40 4.80 -12.33 -3.26
N SER A 41 4.24 -11.14 -3.37
CA SER A 41 3.67 -10.38 -2.26
C SER A 41 2.62 -11.20 -1.50
N ARG A 42 1.67 -11.77 -2.23
CA ARG A 42 0.60 -12.61 -1.66
C ARG A 42 1.15 -13.83 -0.92
N ARG A 43 2.16 -14.51 -1.48
CA ARG A 43 2.80 -15.66 -0.82
C ARG A 43 3.54 -15.26 0.45
N LEU A 44 4.27 -14.15 0.47
CA LEU A 44 4.92 -13.62 1.67
C LEU A 44 3.90 -13.32 2.77
N MET A 45 2.78 -12.70 2.41
CA MET A 45 1.67 -12.44 3.33
C MET A 45 1.06 -13.75 3.86
N GLY A 46 0.86 -14.73 2.99
CA GLY A 46 0.39 -16.05 3.36
C GLY A 46 1.32 -16.76 4.35
N VAL A 47 2.64 -16.71 4.12
CA VAL A 47 3.63 -17.26 5.06
C VAL A 47 3.54 -16.57 6.41
N ALA A 48 3.41 -15.24 6.46
CA ALA A 48 3.29 -14.50 7.71
C ALA A 48 2.04 -14.93 8.50
N LEU A 49 0.89 -15.08 7.82
CA LEU A 49 -0.36 -15.54 8.47
C LEU A 49 -0.25 -16.97 8.97
N ILE A 50 0.40 -17.88 8.25
CA ILE A 50 0.64 -19.26 8.72
C ILE A 50 1.56 -19.29 9.94
N ILE A 51 2.61 -18.46 9.97
CA ILE A 51 3.50 -18.35 11.16
C ILE A 51 2.70 -17.84 12.37
N LEU A 52 1.83 -16.84 12.20
CA LEU A 52 0.95 -16.35 13.26
C LEU A 52 -0.07 -17.42 13.70
N ALA A 53 -0.64 -18.16 12.75
CA ALA A 53 -1.55 -19.26 13.05
C ALA A 53 -0.84 -20.39 13.84
N ALA A 54 0.41 -20.71 13.49
CA ALA A 54 1.22 -21.67 14.24
C ALA A 54 1.47 -21.18 15.69
N ASN A 55 1.77 -19.90 15.88
CA ASN A 55 1.88 -19.29 17.20
C ASN A 55 0.57 -19.45 18.00
N TYR A 56 -0.58 -19.12 17.41
CA TYR A 56 -1.89 -19.27 18.04
C TYR A 56 -2.23 -20.73 18.35
N SER A 57 -1.81 -21.67 17.49
CA SER A 57 -1.98 -23.11 17.73
C SER A 57 -1.25 -23.58 18.98
N VAL A 58 -0.01 -23.12 19.20
CA VAL A 58 0.77 -23.43 20.41
C VAL A 58 0.08 -22.89 21.66
N HIS A 59 -0.44 -21.66 21.58
CA HIS A 59 -1.22 -21.09 22.68
C HIS A 59 -2.48 -21.87 22.98
N LEU A 60 -3.22 -22.33 21.97
CA LEU A 60 -4.48 -23.05 22.15
C LEU A 60 -4.28 -24.47 22.66
N PHE A 61 -3.39 -25.25 22.01
CA PHE A 61 -3.27 -26.69 22.31
C PHE A 61 -2.36 -26.99 23.49
N TYR A 62 -1.31 -26.18 23.70
CA TYR A 62 -0.34 -26.43 24.77
C TYR A 62 -0.55 -25.55 25.99
N SER A 63 -1.42 -24.54 25.93
CA SER A 63 -1.64 -23.55 27.00
C SER A 63 -0.31 -23.01 27.55
N ILE A 64 0.65 -22.73 26.62
CA ILE A 64 2.05 -22.41 26.97
C ILE A 64 2.15 -21.18 27.87
N ARG A 65 1.21 -20.24 27.74
CA ARG A 65 1.19 -19.00 28.52
C ARG A 65 1.03 -19.23 30.02
N THR A 66 0.26 -20.25 30.40
CA THR A 66 0.05 -20.62 31.82
C THR A 66 1.11 -21.57 32.37
N LYS A 67 1.79 -22.31 31.45
CA LYS A 67 2.82 -23.30 31.84
C LYS A 67 4.21 -22.68 31.92
N ASP A 68 4.59 -21.86 30.93
CA ASP A 68 5.91 -21.23 30.84
C ASP A 68 5.83 -19.85 30.23
N VAL A 69 5.85 -18.82 31.08
CA VAL A 69 5.78 -17.41 30.68
C VAL A 69 7.01 -17.01 29.88
N ASN A 70 8.20 -17.51 30.20
CA ASN A 70 9.44 -17.15 29.52
C ASN A 70 9.46 -17.71 28.09
N ALA A 71 9.08 -18.97 27.91
CA ALA A 71 8.95 -19.57 26.58
C ALA A 71 7.86 -18.86 25.76
N THR A 72 6.76 -18.45 26.38
CA THR A 72 5.71 -17.63 25.73
C THR A 72 6.26 -16.30 25.24
N ILE A 73 7.00 -15.57 26.03
CA ILE A 73 7.61 -14.28 25.65
C ILE A 73 8.56 -14.49 24.48
N LEU A 74 9.47 -15.46 24.56
CA LEU A 74 10.41 -15.79 23.49
C LEU A 74 9.69 -16.09 22.18
N MET A 75 8.69 -16.97 22.23
CA MET A 75 7.91 -17.36 21.05
C MET A 75 7.19 -16.16 20.44
N ASN A 76 6.51 -15.34 21.24
CA ASN A 76 5.75 -14.20 20.76
C ASN A 76 6.66 -13.12 20.14
N LEU A 77 7.72 -12.70 20.84
CA LEU A 77 8.64 -11.68 20.33
C LEU A 77 9.31 -12.13 19.03
N SER A 78 9.75 -13.39 18.96
CA SER A 78 10.38 -13.94 17.75
C SER A 78 9.41 -14.04 16.57
N THR A 79 8.18 -14.47 16.83
CA THR A 79 7.11 -14.53 15.81
C THR A 79 6.77 -13.14 15.28
N TYR A 80 6.58 -12.17 16.16
CA TYR A 80 6.23 -10.82 15.75
C TYR A 80 7.36 -10.15 14.96
N PHE A 81 8.61 -10.38 15.32
CA PHE A 81 9.76 -9.82 14.62
C PHE A 81 9.79 -10.26 13.14
N ILE A 82 9.66 -11.58 12.87
CA ILE A 82 9.67 -12.09 11.51
C ILE A 82 8.40 -11.69 10.74
N CYS A 83 7.24 -11.64 11.41
CA CYS A 83 5.99 -11.21 10.80
C CYS A 83 6.03 -9.74 10.38
N TYR A 84 6.63 -8.83 11.15
CA TYR A 84 6.80 -7.42 10.75
C TYR A 84 7.57 -7.30 9.45
N TRP A 85 8.67 -8.05 9.33
CA TRP A 85 9.43 -8.05 8.09
C TRP A 85 8.64 -8.63 6.92
N LEU A 86 7.95 -9.76 7.10
CA LEU A 86 7.17 -10.40 6.04
C LEU A 86 6.01 -9.51 5.58
N PHE A 87 5.24 -8.92 6.51
CA PHE A 87 4.17 -7.99 6.17
C PHE A 87 4.67 -6.76 5.42
N SER A 88 5.73 -6.13 5.93
CA SER A 88 6.34 -4.98 5.26
C SER A 88 6.88 -5.35 3.88
N SER A 89 7.58 -6.48 3.77
CA SER A 89 8.14 -6.95 2.49
C SER A 89 7.07 -7.28 1.47
N ALA A 90 5.96 -7.88 1.90
CA ALA A 90 4.83 -8.16 1.03
C ALA A 90 4.26 -6.86 0.42
N MET A 91 4.05 -5.82 1.24
CA MET A 91 3.54 -4.54 0.78
C MET A 91 4.54 -3.78 -0.09
N MET A 92 5.83 -3.81 0.29
CA MET A 92 6.90 -3.17 -0.50
C MET A 92 7.03 -3.78 -1.90
N THR A 93 6.85 -5.10 -2.04
CA THR A 93 6.91 -5.80 -3.33
C THR A 93 5.81 -5.35 -4.30
N LEU A 94 4.69 -4.82 -3.79
CA LEU A 94 3.62 -4.26 -4.63
C LEU A 94 3.93 -2.85 -5.15
N LEU A 95 4.93 -2.17 -4.58
CA LEU A 95 5.34 -0.80 -4.94
C LEU A 95 6.72 -0.75 -5.62
N ASP A 96 7.55 -1.76 -5.39
CA ASP A 96 8.91 -1.88 -5.91
C ASP A 96 9.14 -3.34 -6.33
N ASN A 97 9.09 -3.60 -7.63
CA ASN A 97 9.25 -4.94 -8.20
C ASN A 97 10.66 -5.53 -8.03
N ARG A 98 11.67 -4.73 -7.64
CA ARG A 98 13.04 -5.16 -7.32
C ARG A 98 13.33 -5.17 -5.82
N TYR A 99 12.30 -5.03 -4.97
CA TYR A 99 12.50 -4.90 -3.54
C TYR A 99 13.17 -6.13 -2.91
N ILE A 100 12.74 -7.35 -3.24
CA ILE A 100 13.28 -8.59 -2.66
C ILE A 100 14.54 -9.03 -3.40
N THR A 101 15.69 -8.78 -2.78
CA THR A 101 16.99 -9.26 -3.24
C THR A 101 17.53 -10.29 -2.25
N ARG A 102 18.42 -11.19 -2.74
CA ARG A 102 19.12 -12.17 -1.86
C ARG A 102 19.83 -11.49 -0.70
N ARG A 103 20.44 -10.31 -0.93
CA ARG A 103 21.16 -9.56 0.10
C ARG A 103 20.19 -9.03 1.18
N ARG A 104 19.07 -8.44 0.79
CA ARG A 104 18.05 -7.94 1.75
C ARG A 104 17.41 -9.09 2.53
N PHE A 105 17.10 -10.19 1.86
CA PHE A 105 16.57 -11.38 2.50
C PHE A 105 17.53 -11.91 3.57
N SER A 106 18.80 -12.15 3.22
CA SER A 106 19.83 -12.65 4.16
C SER A 106 20.02 -11.69 5.34
N TYR A 107 20.00 -10.36 5.10
CA TYR A 107 20.11 -9.36 6.15
C TYR A 107 18.98 -9.47 7.18
N HIS A 108 17.73 -9.53 6.76
CA HIS A 108 16.60 -9.61 7.67
C HIS A 108 16.51 -10.95 8.41
N ILE A 109 16.85 -12.05 7.74
CA ILE A 109 16.95 -13.36 8.40
C ILE A 109 18.07 -13.37 9.44
N SER A 110 19.24 -12.82 9.14
CA SER A 110 20.34 -12.71 10.11
C SER A 110 19.94 -11.85 11.31
N MET A 111 19.28 -10.71 11.09
CA MET A 111 18.74 -9.88 12.17
C MET A 111 17.75 -10.64 13.05
N TRP A 112 16.84 -11.41 12.44
CA TRP A 112 15.91 -12.25 13.19
C TRP A 112 16.61 -13.32 14.00
N LEU A 113 17.61 -14.02 13.45
CA LEU A 113 18.42 -15.02 14.16
C LEU A 113 19.16 -14.42 15.37
N ILE A 114 19.74 -13.21 15.19
CA ILE A 114 20.41 -12.49 16.29
C ILE A 114 19.38 -12.13 17.36
N PHE A 115 18.23 -11.57 16.98
CA PHE A 115 17.15 -11.23 17.91
C PHE A 115 16.65 -12.46 18.68
N PHE A 116 16.39 -13.57 17.97
CA PHE A 116 15.94 -14.83 18.56
C PHE A 116 16.96 -15.38 19.57
N SER A 117 18.25 -15.38 19.22
CA SER A 117 19.32 -15.85 20.10
C SER A 117 19.44 -15.00 21.36
N LEU A 118 19.39 -13.68 21.23
CA LEU A 118 19.42 -12.75 22.38
C LEU A 118 18.15 -12.90 23.24
N ALA A 119 16.97 -13.03 22.62
CA ALA A 119 15.73 -13.26 23.35
C ALA A 119 15.76 -14.58 24.10
N GLY A 120 16.29 -15.66 23.49
CA GLY A 120 16.50 -16.94 24.14
C GLY A 120 17.46 -16.84 25.34
N ALA A 121 18.59 -16.16 25.18
CA ALA A 121 19.54 -15.93 26.26
C ALA A 121 18.90 -15.18 27.45
N VAL A 122 18.16 -14.09 27.18
CA VAL A 122 17.51 -13.26 28.22
C VAL A 122 16.38 -14.05 28.93
N THR A 123 15.56 -14.81 28.19
CA THR A 123 14.36 -15.44 28.74
C THR A 123 14.63 -16.77 29.41
N LEU A 124 15.54 -17.59 28.86
CA LEU A 124 15.75 -18.96 29.26
C LEU A 124 16.99 -19.17 30.15
N SER A 125 18.05 -18.34 30.00
CA SER A 125 19.26 -18.53 30.77
C SER A 125 19.12 -18.04 32.23
N PRO A 126 19.55 -18.85 33.23
CA PRO A 126 19.54 -18.43 34.63
C PRO A 126 20.51 -17.29 34.94
N VAL A 127 21.53 -17.07 34.11
CA VAL A 127 22.53 -16.00 34.25
C VAL A 127 21.87 -14.62 34.25
N PHE A 128 20.79 -14.44 33.49
CA PHE A 128 20.09 -13.17 33.37
C PHE A 128 18.91 -12.99 34.33
N ASN A 129 18.70 -13.88 35.33
CA ASN A 129 17.55 -13.81 36.21
C ASN A 129 17.32 -12.44 36.86
N SER A 130 18.36 -11.78 37.35
CA SER A 130 18.26 -10.45 37.98
C SER A 130 18.01 -9.30 37.00
N LEU A 131 18.38 -9.47 35.72
CA LEU A 131 18.22 -8.46 34.67
C LEU A 131 17.15 -8.81 33.65
N ARG A 132 16.42 -9.92 33.85
CA ARG A 132 15.47 -10.45 32.87
C ARG A 132 14.41 -9.45 32.46
N THR A 133 13.77 -8.79 33.40
CA THR A 133 12.73 -7.79 33.12
C THR A 133 13.26 -6.65 32.30
N LEU A 134 14.46 -6.14 32.63
CA LEU A 134 15.12 -5.10 31.85
C LEU A 134 15.45 -5.58 30.43
N GLY A 135 15.99 -6.79 30.30
CA GLY A 135 16.34 -7.39 29.03
C GLY A 135 15.13 -7.58 28.12
N ILE A 136 14.00 -8.06 28.67
CA ILE A 136 12.73 -8.18 27.93
C ILE A 136 12.23 -6.79 27.50
N GLY A 137 12.33 -5.77 28.35
CA GLY A 137 11.98 -4.40 27.99
C GLY A 137 12.83 -3.85 26.82
N VAL A 138 14.13 -4.13 26.81
CA VAL A 138 15.04 -3.74 25.71
C VAL A 138 14.66 -4.48 24.42
N LEU A 139 14.36 -5.78 24.47
CA LEU A 139 13.92 -6.56 23.30
C LEU A 139 12.58 -6.07 22.75
N ALA A 140 11.62 -5.76 23.63
CA ALA A 140 10.34 -5.19 23.22
C ALA A 140 10.52 -3.80 22.58
N ALA A 141 11.38 -2.95 23.14
CA ALA A 141 11.73 -1.65 22.54
C ALA A 141 12.39 -1.83 21.16
N TRP A 142 13.32 -2.77 21.00
CA TRP A 142 13.92 -3.08 19.71
C TRP A 142 12.86 -3.52 18.70
N LEU A 143 11.93 -4.40 19.08
CA LEU A 143 10.85 -4.86 18.20
C LEU A 143 9.97 -3.68 17.73
N VAL A 144 9.61 -2.76 18.64
CA VAL A 144 8.84 -1.55 18.30
C VAL A 144 9.61 -0.66 17.33
N ILE A 145 10.86 -0.36 17.62
CA ILE A 145 11.72 0.48 16.77
C ILE A 145 11.88 -0.14 15.39
N TYR A 146 12.08 -1.45 15.32
CA TYR A 146 12.18 -2.17 14.05
C TYR A 146 10.88 -2.10 13.25
N GLY A 147 9.73 -2.34 13.88
CA GLY A 147 8.42 -2.23 13.24
C GLY A 147 8.14 -0.81 12.73
N LEU A 148 8.44 0.21 13.54
CA LEU A 148 8.31 1.61 13.12
C LEU A 148 9.24 1.97 11.94
N PHE A 149 10.48 1.51 11.96
CA PHE A 149 11.43 1.70 10.87
C PHE A 149 10.89 1.12 9.54
N LEU A 150 10.38 -0.12 9.58
CA LEU A 150 9.78 -0.75 8.40
C LEU A 150 8.55 -0.01 7.91
N SER A 151 7.70 0.44 8.82
CA SER A 151 6.47 1.17 8.51
C SER A 151 6.75 2.55 7.90
N VAL A 152 7.70 3.31 8.47
CA VAL A 152 8.12 4.62 7.91
C VAL A 152 8.69 4.43 6.50
N ARG A 153 9.49 3.39 6.29
CA ARG A 153 10.02 3.08 4.97
C ARG A 153 8.91 2.77 3.97
N LEU A 154 7.93 1.95 4.35
CA LEU A 154 6.78 1.62 3.50
C LEU A 154 5.96 2.87 3.15
N LEU A 155 5.66 3.73 4.14
CA LEU A 155 4.93 4.97 3.91
C LEU A 155 5.68 5.96 2.99
N ARG A 156 7.01 6.03 3.11
CA ARG A 156 7.83 6.86 2.19
C ARG A 156 7.77 6.32 0.76
N THR A 157 7.92 5.01 0.57
CA THR A 157 7.80 4.39 -0.76
C THR A 157 6.40 4.56 -1.33
N TYR A 158 5.36 4.39 -0.51
CA TYR A 158 3.98 4.67 -0.90
C TYR A 158 3.78 6.13 -1.34
N SER A 159 4.24 7.09 -0.54
CA SER A 159 4.13 8.52 -0.89
C SER A 159 4.88 8.88 -2.17
N HIS A 160 6.04 8.26 -2.39
CA HIS A 160 6.80 8.41 -3.63
C HIS A 160 6.01 7.87 -4.85
N ALA A 161 5.44 6.67 -4.74
CA ALA A 161 4.62 6.08 -5.80
C ALA A 161 3.38 6.93 -6.12
N ILE A 162 2.69 7.46 -5.10
CA ILE A 162 1.56 8.38 -5.31
C ILE A 162 1.98 9.65 -6.05
N LYS A 163 3.09 10.25 -5.64
CA LYS A 163 3.61 11.45 -6.31
C LYS A 163 3.94 11.15 -7.76
N MET A 164 4.67 10.09 -8.01
CA MET A 164 5.02 9.62 -9.35
C MET A 164 3.78 9.44 -10.24
N PHE A 165 2.76 8.70 -9.76
CA PHE A 165 1.52 8.52 -10.51
C PHE A 165 0.80 9.85 -10.83
N ASN A 166 0.79 10.80 -9.89
CA ASN A 166 0.19 12.11 -10.11
C ASN A 166 0.98 12.97 -11.11
N ASP A 167 2.29 12.78 -11.15
CA ASP A 167 3.18 13.53 -12.06
C ASP A 167 3.19 12.94 -13.48
N THR A 168 2.81 11.67 -13.66
CA THR A 168 2.96 10.94 -14.93
C THR A 168 1.67 10.47 -15.58
N HIS A 169 0.58 10.28 -14.81
CA HIS A 169 -0.68 9.72 -15.29
C HIS A 169 -1.85 10.68 -15.05
N SER A 170 -2.72 10.82 -16.03
CA SER A 170 -3.95 11.63 -15.91
C SER A 170 -5.02 10.96 -15.02
N ASP A 171 -4.93 9.65 -14.82
CA ASP A 171 -5.90 8.87 -14.06
C ASP A 171 -5.52 8.71 -12.59
N ASP A 172 -6.51 8.41 -11.73
CA ASP A 172 -6.32 8.21 -10.30
C ASP A 172 -5.79 6.80 -9.97
N ILE A 173 -4.59 6.46 -10.48
CA ILE A 173 -3.94 5.18 -10.20
C ILE A 173 -3.65 5.04 -8.70
N GLY A 174 -3.30 6.14 -8.05
CA GLY A 174 -3.02 6.19 -6.62
C GLY A 174 -4.17 5.69 -5.74
N SER A 175 -5.42 5.81 -6.19
CA SER A 175 -6.58 5.29 -5.44
C SER A 175 -6.57 3.78 -5.30
N TYR A 176 -5.99 3.05 -6.24
CA TYR A 176 -5.91 1.59 -6.23
C TYR A 176 -4.93 1.04 -5.19
N ILE A 177 -3.94 1.84 -4.78
CA ILE A 177 -2.94 1.47 -3.77
C ILE A 177 -3.21 2.09 -2.40
N ARG A 178 -4.27 2.89 -2.24
CA ARG A 178 -4.60 3.58 -0.98
C ARG A 178 -4.75 2.62 0.22
N TRP A 179 -5.25 1.41 -0.01
CA TRP A 179 -5.40 0.40 1.03
C TRP A 179 -4.05 0.02 1.69
N LEU A 180 -2.91 0.16 0.99
CA LEU A 180 -1.58 -0.08 1.54
C LEU A 180 -1.27 0.86 2.71
N SER A 181 -1.60 2.16 2.58
CA SER A 181 -1.39 3.13 3.66
C SER A 181 -2.31 2.85 4.86
N ILE A 182 -3.59 2.54 4.61
CA ILE A 182 -4.55 2.18 5.66
C ILE A 182 -4.06 0.94 6.42
N PHE A 183 -3.65 -0.09 5.69
CA PHE A 183 -3.08 -1.30 6.28
C PHE A 183 -1.83 -0.99 7.13
N THR A 184 -0.95 -0.10 6.65
CA THR A 184 0.28 0.27 7.36
C THR A 184 -0.02 0.96 8.69
N TYR A 185 -0.98 1.89 8.72
CA TYR A 185 -1.38 2.53 9.99
C TYR A 185 -1.98 1.53 10.99
N TRP A 186 -2.80 0.58 10.49
CA TRP A 186 -3.31 -0.49 11.35
C TRP A 186 -2.17 -1.41 11.84
N ALA A 187 -1.22 -1.75 10.96
CA ALA A 187 -0.06 -2.57 11.33
C ALA A 187 0.82 -1.87 12.37
N ILE A 188 0.99 -0.55 12.32
CA ILE A 188 1.70 0.22 13.36
C ILE A 188 0.95 0.10 14.69
N ALA A 189 -0.36 0.38 14.70
CA ALA A 189 -1.17 0.31 15.91
C ALA A 189 -1.11 -1.08 16.56
N TYR A 190 -1.33 -2.14 15.76
CA TYR A 190 -1.24 -3.52 16.25
C TYR A 190 0.17 -3.93 16.62
N GLY A 191 1.19 -3.52 15.86
CA GLY A 191 2.58 -3.84 16.13
C GLY A 191 3.09 -3.25 17.43
N VAL A 192 2.83 -1.97 17.70
CA VAL A 192 3.17 -1.32 18.97
C VAL A 192 2.41 -1.99 20.12
N SER A 193 1.11 -2.22 19.94
CA SER A 193 0.28 -2.85 20.97
C SER A 193 0.71 -4.29 21.26
N CYS A 194 1.12 -5.09 20.27
CA CYS A 194 1.64 -6.45 20.49
C CYS A 194 2.84 -6.48 21.44
N SER A 195 3.75 -5.51 21.30
CA SER A 195 4.91 -5.42 22.19
C SER A 195 4.51 -5.06 23.61
N LEU A 196 3.49 -4.23 23.80
CA LEU A 196 2.95 -3.86 25.10
C LEU A 196 2.12 -4.98 25.74
N LEU A 197 1.43 -5.78 24.93
CA LEU A 197 0.61 -6.92 25.40
C LEU A 197 1.40 -8.00 26.11
N THR A 198 2.71 -8.09 25.85
CA THR A 198 3.59 -9.00 26.60
C THR A 198 3.52 -8.75 28.10
N PHE A 199 3.21 -7.51 28.51
CA PHE A 199 3.13 -7.07 29.91
C PHE A 199 1.69 -6.94 30.44
N LEU A 200 0.65 -7.13 29.58
CA LEU A 200 -0.74 -7.00 30.01
C LEU A 200 -1.25 -8.24 30.77
N PRO A 201 -2.16 -8.03 31.74
CA PRO A 201 -2.86 -9.13 32.41
C PRO A 201 -3.67 -9.97 31.41
N ASP A 202 -3.70 -11.28 31.63
CA ASP A 202 -4.34 -12.27 30.76
C ASP A 202 -5.83 -12.00 30.47
N LYS A 203 -6.51 -11.35 31.42
CA LYS A 203 -7.94 -11.00 31.28
C LYS A 203 -8.30 -10.06 30.13
N TYR A 204 -7.33 -9.37 29.53
CA TYR A 204 -7.57 -8.42 28.42
C TYR A 204 -7.14 -8.94 27.05
N ILE A 205 -6.39 -10.04 26.99
CA ILE A 205 -5.78 -10.53 25.75
C ILE A 205 -6.82 -10.98 24.72
N PHE A 206 -7.95 -11.54 25.19
CA PHE A 206 -9.03 -11.95 24.29
C PHE A 206 -9.59 -10.79 23.48
N ILE A 207 -9.66 -9.57 24.06
CA ILE A 207 -10.11 -8.36 23.35
C ILE A 207 -9.16 -8.07 22.20
N TRP A 208 -7.87 -8.17 22.45
CA TRP A 208 -6.84 -8.00 21.44
C TRP A 208 -6.97 -8.99 20.28
N ILE A 209 -7.08 -10.28 20.58
CA ILE A 209 -7.21 -11.34 19.58
C ILE A 209 -8.45 -11.09 18.73
N LEU A 210 -9.60 -10.81 19.33
CA LEU A 210 -10.83 -10.54 18.60
C LEU A 210 -10.77 -9.24 17.79
N SER A 211 -10.14 -8.20 18.32
CA SER A 211 -9.98 -6.92 17.61
C SER A 211 -9.08 -7.03 16.36
N SER A 212 -8.20 -8.03 16.30
CA SER A 212 -7.35 -8.29 15.13
C SER A 212 -8.10 -8.95 13.95
N ILE A 213 -9.26 -9.55 14.19
CA ILE A 213 -10.04 -10.22 13.13
C ILE A 213 -10.45 -9.24 12.01
N PRO A 214 -11.05 -8.07 12.28
CA PRO A 214 -11.35 -7.09 11.24
C PRO A 214 -10.13 -6.67 10.42
N PHE A 215 -8.95 -6.57 11.05
CA PHE A 215 -7.70 -6.27 10.35
C PHE A 215 -7.34 -7.34 9.32
N TYR A 216 -7.42 -8.63 9.67
CA TYR A 216 -7.14 -9.72 8.74
C TYR A 216 -8.19 -9.85 7.65
N ILE A 217 -9.47 -9.61 7.96
CA ILE A 217 -10.55 -9.57 6.95
C ILE A 217 -10.30 -8.42 5.96
N TYR A 218 -9.99 -7.22 6.46
CA TYR A 218 -9.67 -6.07 5.62
C TYR A 218 -8.47 -6.35 4.70
N LEU A 219 -7.40 -6.93 5.25
CA LEU A 219 -6.22 -7.33 4.49
C LEU A 219 -6.57 -8.30 3.36
N TYR A 220 -7.32 -9.35 3.69
CA TYR A 220 -7.73 -10.37 2.72
C TYR A 220 -8.60 -9.77 1.61
N CYS A 221 -9.65 -9.03 1.96
CA CYS A 221 -10.53 -8.39 1.00
C CYS A 221 -9.77 -7.38 0.11
N SER A 222 -8.81 -6.64 0.69
CA SER A 222 -8.00 -5.69 -0.06
C SER A 222 -7.12 -6.36 -1.11
N TYR A 223 -6.49 -7.49 -0.79
CA TYR A 223 -5.74 -8.28 -1.78
C TYR A 223 -6.64 -8.83 -2.89
N GLN A 224 -7.85 -9.33 -2.55
CA GLN A 224 -8.79 -9.85 -3.55
C GLN A 224 -9.29 -8.75 -4.49
N ASN A 225 -9.57 -7.57 -3.96
CA ASN A 225 -10.01 -6.44 -4.77
C ASN A 225 -8.86 -5.85 -5.61
N TYR A 226 -7.64 -5.83 -5.05
CA TYR A 226 -6.48 -5.23 -5.72
C TYR A 226 -6.06 -5.97 -6.99
N ILE A 227 -6.29 -7.29 -7.08
CA ILE A 227 -5.97 -8.07 -8.29
C ILE A 227 -6.66 -7.52 -9.54
N LEU A 228 -7.86 -6.91 -9.38
CA LEU A 228 -8.62 -6.34 -10.49
C LEU A 228 -7.94 -5.11 -11.12
N PHE A 229 -7.13 -4.40 -10.34
CA PHE A 229 -6.47 -3.16 -10.74
C PHE A 229 -4.95 -3.31 -10.87
N TYR A 230 -4.41 -4.44 -10.41
CA TYR A 230 -2.98 -4.67 -10.30
C TYR A 230 -2.23 -4.50 -11.64
N GLU A 231 -2.79 -5.01 -12.72
CA GLU A 231 -2.17 -4.91 -14.05
C GLU A 231 -1.92 -3.45 -14.48
N ARG A 232 -2.84 -2.54 -14.12
CA ARG A 232 -2.68 -1.10 -14.41
C ARG A 232 -1.58 -0.46 -13.56
N VAL A 233 -1.58 -0.79 -12.27
CA VAL A 233 -0.56 -0.28 -11.33
C VAL A 233 0.83 -0.78 -11.71
N GLU A 234 0.96 -2.07 -12.01
CA GLU A 234 2.26 -2.68 -12.36
C GLU A 234 2.81 -2.11 -13.68
N LYS A 235 1.95 -1.92 -14.69
CA LYS A 235 2.38 -1.28 -15.94
C LYS A 235 2.92 0.12 -15.68
N ALA A 236 2.21 0.93 -14.90
CA ALA A 236 2.65 2.28 -14.57
C ALA A 236 3.99 2.30 -13.79
N LEU A 237 4.21 1.32 -12.89
CA LEU A 237 5.49 1.19 -12.17
C LEU A 237 6.64 0.70 -13.06
N ILE A 238 6.36 -0.14 -14.06
CA ILE A 238 7.38 -0.65 -14.99
C ILE A 238 7.79 0.45 -15.97
N GLU A 239 6.83 1.15 -16.57
CA GLU A 239 7.09 2.25 -17.49
C GLU A 239 8.02 3.28 -16.87
N GLU A 240 7.79 3.65 -15.62
CA GLU A 240 8.64 4.59 -14.89
C GLU A 240 10.06 4.08 -14.65
N ASN A 241 10.21 2.81 -14.21
CA ASN A 241 11.53 2.24 -13.95
C ASN A 241 12.39 2.11 -15.20
N ASP A 242 11.77 1.84 -16.36
CA ASP A 242 12.49 1.73 -17.63
C ASP A 242 12.92 3.13 -18.14
N GLU A 243 12.10 4.15 -17.93
CA GLU A 243 12.39 5.53 -18.30
C GLU A 243 13.50 6.17 -17.46
N GLU A 244 13.55 5.95 -16.13
CA GLU A 244 14.65 6.43 -15.28
C GLU A 244 16.02 5.91 -15.77
N ILE A 245 16.06 4.70 -16.36
CA ILE A 245 17.28 4.13 -16.93
C ILE A 245 17.68 4.85 -18.23
N TYR A 246 16.71 5.20 -19.09
CA TYR A 246 16.97 5.92 -20.35
C TYR A 246 17.39 7.38 -20.12
N GLU A 247 16.74 8.09 -19.19
CA GLU A 247 17.06 9.49 -18.88
C GLU A 247 18.45 9.64 -18.23
N SER A 248 18.89 8.68 -17.42
CA SER A 248 20.24 8.68 -16.83
C SER A 248 21.37 8.58 -17.86
N HIS A 249 21.06 8.20 -19.09
CA HIS A 249 22.02 8.06 -20.19
C HIS A 249 21.93 9.17 -21.26
N SER A 250 20.89 10.04 -21.22
CA SER A 250 20.69 11.10 -22.21
C SER A 250 20.95 12.47 -21.62
N ASN A 251 22.20 12.92 -21.64
CA ASN A 251 22.63 14.28 -21.28
C ASN A 251 22.38 15.32 -22.40
N ALA A 252 21.39 15.14 -23.25
CA ALA A 252 21.08 16.09 -24.31
C ALA A 252 20.02 17.10 -23.81
N GLN A 253 20.44 18.31 -23.46
CA GLN A 253 19.55 19.46 -23.34
C GLN A 253 19.13 19.92 -24.74
N PRO A 254 17.87 19.81 -25.16
CA PRO A 254 17.39 20.41 -26.38
C PRO A 254 16.97 21.87 -26.12
N SER A 255 17.37 22.76 -27.00
CA SER A 255 16.99 24.19 -27.00
C SER A 255 15.57 24.40 -27.58
N TYR A 256 14.50 24.01 -26.86
CA TYR A 256 13.12 24.05 -27.38
C TYR A 256 12.15 24.99 -26.62
N HIS A 257 12.67 26.01 -25.93
CA HIS A 257 11.87 26.82 -25.01
C HIS A 257 10.72 27.63 -25.65
N THR A 258 10.84 28.04 -26.92
CA THR A 258 9.85 28.97 -27.55
C THR A 258 8.70 28.24 -28.26
N ASP A 259 8.83 26.96 -28.53
CA ASP A 259 7.86 26.23 -29.36
C ASP A 259 6.88 25.35 -28.55
N ILE A 260 7.26 24.99 -27.30
CA ILE A 260 6.45 24.08 -26.47
C ILE A 260 5.13 24.72 -26.04
N GLU A 261 5.13 26.00 -25.67
CA GLU A 261 3.93 26.73 -25.27
C GLU A 261 2.87 26.74 -26.38
N LYS A 262 3.30 27.01 -27.62
CA LYS A 262 2.41 26.99 -28.77
C LYS A 262 1.83 25.60 -29.01
N ARG A 263 2.65 24.56 -28.97
CA ARG A 263 2.21 23.17 -29.15
C ARG A 263 1.26 22.70 -28.04
N ILE A 264 1.52 23.06 -26.79
CA ILE A 264 0.61 22.79 -25.69
C ILE A 264 -0.72 23.49 -25.92
N LYS A 265 -0.69 24.78 -26.32
CA LYS A 265 -1.90 25.55 -26.62
C LYS A 265 -2.72 24.91 -27.75
N GLU A 266 -2.06 24.58 -28.85
CA GLU A 266 -2.71 23.88 -29.97
C GLU A 266 -3.31 22.53 -29.54
N TRP A 267 -2.60 21.77 -28.70
CA TRP A 267 -3.09 20.50 -28.17
C TRP A 267 -4.31 20.69 -27.25
N VAL A 268 -4.30 21.72 -26.40
CA VAL A 268 -5.44 22.07 -25.53
C VAL A 268 -6.63 22.57 -26.38
N ASP A 269 -6.40 23.42 -27.39
CA ASP A 269 -7.45 23.93 -28.26
C ASP A 269 -8.11 22.81 -29.08
N ASN A 270 -7.35 21.75 -29.40
CA ASN A 270 -7.85 20.53 -30.05
C ASN A 270 -8.43 19.50 -29.04
N GLU A 271 -8.66 19.91 -27.79
CA GLU A 271 -9.27 19.07 -26.74
C GLU A 271 -8.52 17.75 -26.45
N GLY A 272 -7.21 17.71 -26.66
CA GLY A 272 -6.38 16.50 -26.43
C GLY A 272 -6.48 15.92 -25.02
N TYR A 273 -6.87 16.73 -24.03
CA TYR A 273 -7.04 16.34 -22.64
C TYR A 273 -8.23 15.39 -22.38
N ILE A 274 -9.20 15.26 -23.33
CA ILE A 274 -10.31 14.29 -23.20
C ILE A 274 -9.89 12.86 -23.54
N THR A 275 -8.68 12.66 -24.09
CA THR A 275 -8.14 11.31 -24.31
C THR A 275 -8.03 10.57 -23.00
N GLN A 276 -8.78 9.48 -22.86
CA GLN A 276 -8.78 8.65 -21.64
C GLN A 276 -7.41 8.02 -21.40
N GLY A 277 -6.94 8.04 -20.16
CA GLY A 277 -5.71 7.35 -19.76
C GLY A 277 -4.43 7.98 -20.27
N ILE A 278 -4.45 9.19 -20.86
CA ILE A 278 -3.25 9.83 -21.38
C ILE A 278 -2.16 9.94 -20.31
N THR A 279 -0.94 9.59 -20.69
CA THR A 279 0.25 9.68 -19.84
C THR A 279 1.11 10.89 -20.25
N LEU A 280 1.95 11.34 -19.32
CA LEU A 280 2.92 12.42 -19.60
C LEU A 280 3.88 12.01 -20.72
N ASN A 281 4.24 10.74 -20.79
CA ASN A 281 5.11 10.19 -21.83
C ASN A 281 4.45 10.27 -23.22
N GLU A 282 3.20 9.81 -23.34
CA GLU A 282 2.45 9.91 -24.59
C GLU A 282 2.29 11.36 -25.04
N LEU A 283 1.99 12.26 -24.09
CA LEU A 283 1.90 13.68 -24.41
C LEU A 283 3.25 14.27 -24.84
N SER A 284 4.35 13.90 -24.19
CA SER A 284 5.68 14.38 -24.57
C SER A 284 6.07 13.94 -25.98
N MET A 285 5.71 12.71 -26.39
CA MET A 285 5.89 12.23 -27.76
C MET A 285 5.02 13.00 -28.76
N GLN A 286 3.74 13.25 -28.44
CA GLN A 286 2.85 14.04 -29.31
C GLN A 286 3.35 15.48 -29.52
N LEU A 287 3.92 16.07 -28.45
CA LEU A 287 4.47 17.43 -28.49
C LEU A 287 5.92 17.49 -28.99
N CYS A 288 6.53 16.33 -29.39
CA CYS A 288 7.93 16.24 -29.82
C CYS A 288 8.90 16.88 -28.79
N THR A 289 8.72 16.57 -27.52
CA THR A 289 9.56 17.05 -26.40
C THR A 289 9.97 15.90 -25.50
N ASN A 290 10.85 16.15 -24.52
CA ASN A 290 11.11 15.14 -23.52
C ASN A 290 10.16 15.30 -22.31
N ARG A 291 9.95 14.21 -21.61
CA ARG A 291 9.04 14.09 -20.48
C ARG A 291 9.45 14.98 -19.30
N THR A 292 10.74 15.00 -18.94
CA THR A 292 11.26 15.78 -17.82
C THR A 292 11.01 17.27 -18.03
N TYR A 293 11.32 17.76 -19.24
CA TYR A 293 11.05 19.15 -19.61
C TYR A 293 9.55 19.48 -19.58
N LEU A 294 8.70 18.60 -20.12
CA LEU A 294 7.25 18.81 -20.11
C LEU A 294 6.69 18.83 -18.68
N SER A 295 7.16 17.91 -17.81
CA SER A 295 6.78 17.91 -16.40
C SER A 295 7.16 19.19 -15.69
N GLU A 296 8.41 19.65 -15.88
CA GLU A 296 8.90 20.89 -15.29
C GLU A 296 8.11 22.11 -15.81
N TYR A 297 7.84 22.16 -17.12
CA TYR A 297 7.03 23.22 -17.73
C TYR A 297 5.61 23.27 -17.12
N ILE A 298 4.92 22.11 -16.99
CA ILE A 298 3.59 22.04 -16.39
C ILE A 298 3.63 22.50 -14.94
N ASN A 299 4.58 22.00 -14.16
CA ASN A 299 4.72 22.33 -12.74
C ASN A 299 5.01 23.82 -12.51
N THR A 300 5.87 24.42 -13.33
CA THR A 300 6.26 25.82 -13.18
C THR A 300 5.23 26.80 -13.75
N THR A 301 4.67 26.52 -14.92
CA THR A 301 3.74 27.42 -15.62
C THR A 301 2.33 27.35 -15.02
N TYR A 302 1.83 26.12 -14.75
CA TYR A 302 0.46 25.93 -14.24
C TYR A 302 0.41 25.67 -12.73
N GLN A 303 1.55 25.61 -12.03
CA GLN A 303 1.68 25.32 -10.59
C GLN A 303 0.87 24.09 -10.17
N SER A 304 0.92 23.06 -11.00
CA SER A 304 0.10 21.85 -10.87
C SER A 304 0.88 20.65 -11.40
N ASN A 305 0.66 19.46 -10.79
CA ASN A 305 1.15 18.22 -11.40
C ASN A 305 0.33 17.86 -12.64
N PHE A 306 0.85 16.94 -13.45
CA PHE A 306 0.22 16.54 -14.72
C PHE A 306 -1.23 16.08 -14.55
N ARG A 307 -1.50 15.25 -13.56
CA ARG A 307 -2.85 14.74 -13.29
C ARG A 307 -3.84 15.86 -12.96
N ASP A 308 -3.46 16.77 -12.07
CA ASP A 308 -4.34 17.86 -11.65
C ASP A 308 -4.54 18.87 -12.80
N TRP A 309 -3.53 19.11 -13.62
CA TRP A 309 -3.63 19.94 -14.82
C TRP A 309 -4.64 19.37 -15.82
N ILE A 310 -4.52 18.10 -16.20
CA ILE A 310 -5.49 17.41 -17.09
C ILE A 310 -6.88 17.39 -16.45
N THR A 311 -6.97 17.06 -15.17
CA THR A 311 -8.24 16.98 -14.43
C THR A 311 -8.99 18.31 -14.42
N ASN A 312 -8.30 19.43 -14.25
CA ASN A 312 -8.92 20.76 -14.27
C ASN A 312 -9.56 21.03 -15.63
N MET A 313 -8.86 20.76 -16.72
CA MET A 313 -9.40 20.92 -18.08
C MET A 313 -10.62 20.03 -18.33
N ARG A 314 -10.56 18.76 -17.89
CA ARG A 314 -11.69 17.82 -18.00
C ARG A 314 -12.92 18.26 -17.20
N ILE A 315 -12.75 18.83 -16.01
CA ILE A 315 -13.86 19.36 -15.20
C ILE A 315 -14.49 20.58 -15.88
N GLU A 316 -13.70 21.52 -16.39
CA GLU A 316 -14.23 22.66 -17.13
C GLU A 316 -14.97 22.23 -18.40
N TYR A 317 -14.45 21.24 -19.12
CA TYR A 317 -15.13 20.63 -20.26
C TYR A 317 -16.46 19.98 -19.85
N ALA A 318 -16.48 19.20 -18.80
CA ALA A 318 -17.71 18.59 -18.28
C ALA A 318 -18.76 19.64 -17.90
N LYS A 319 -18.33 20.76 -17.30
CA LYS A 319 -19.23 21.89 -16.97
C LYS A 319 -19.83 22.53 -18.23
N ARG A 320 -19.04 22.68 -19.32
CA ARG A 320 -19.55 23.14 -20.61
C ARG A 320 -20.58 22.17 -21.19
N LEU A 321 -20.29 20.85 -21.20
CA LEU A 321 -21.20 19.84 -21.69
C LEU A 321 -22.51 19.82 -20.90
N MET A 322 -22.45 19.92 -19.57
CA MET A 322 -23.65 19.95 -18.71
C MET A 322 -24.53 21.17 -18.98
N ARG A 323 -23.97 22.31 -19.39
CA ARG A 323 -24.74 23.50 -19.77
C ARG A 323 -25.34 23.38 -21.17
N GLN A 324 -24.65 22.74 -22.11
CA GLN A 324 -25.08 22.63 -23.51
C GLN A 324 -26.08 21.49 -23.74
N HIS A 325 -25.95 20.39 -22.94
CA HIS A 325 -26.71 19.15 -23.10
C HIS A 325 -27.37 18.73 -21.79
N GLN A 326 -28.60 19.24 -21.57
CA GLN A 326 -29.38 18.94 -20.36
C GLN A 326 -29.84 17.49 -20.26
N ASP A 327 -30.02 16.85 -21.40
CA ASP A 327 -30.49 15.48 -21.57
C ASP A 327 -29.38 14.43 -21.33
N TYR A 328 -28.11 14.82 -21.37
CA TYR A 328 -27.00 13.89 -21.19
C TYR A 328 -26.98 13.32 -19.77
N LYS A 329 -26.85 11.98 -19.68
CA LYS A 329 -26.60 11.31 -18.40
C LYS A 329 -25.20 11.63 -17.88
N LEU A 330 -25.01 11.54 -16.57
CA LEU A 330 -23.68 11.74 -15.98
C LEU A 330 -22.65 10.76 -16.51
N GLN A 331 -23.08 9.60 -16.97
CA GLN A 331 -22.21 8.62 -17.62
C GLN A 331 -21.67 9.20 -18.95
N ASP A 332 -22.55 9.72 -19.81
CA ASP A 332 -22.18 10.25 -21.11
C ASP A 332 -21.22 11.45 -20.96
N ILE A 333 -21.49 12.33 -19.97
CA ILE A 333 -20.61 13.46 -19.65
C ILE A 333 -19.26 13.00 -19.13
N SER A 334 -19.24 12.00 -18.25
CA SER A 334 -17.99 11.42 -17.70
C SER A 334 -17.12 10.85 -18.82
N GLU A 335 -17.69 10.07 -19.72
CA GLU A 335 -17.01 9.44 -20.83
C GLU A 335 -16.51 10.49 -21.85
N ALA A 336 -17.38 11.43 -22.26
CA ALA A 336 -17.04 12.51 -23.18
C ALA A 336 -15.97 13.46 -22.62
N SER A 337 -15.89 13.62 -21.31
CA SER A 337 -14.87 14.43 -20.64
C SER A 337 -13.56 13.68 -20.35
N GLY A 338 -13.42 12.45 -20.85
CA GLY A 338 -12.19 11.66 -20.72
C GLY A 338 -11.96 10.98 -19.37
N PHE A 339 -12.99 10.88 -18.51
CA PHE A 339 -12.86 10.10 -17.27
C PHE A 339 -13.13 8.62 -17.50
N LEU A 340 -12.35 7.75 -16.85
CA LEU A 340 -12.48 6.29 -16.99
C LEU A 340 -13.75 5.73 -16.31
N SER A 341 -14.35 6.45 -15.37
CA SER A 341 -15.56 6.02 -14.68
C SER A 341 -16.34 7.18 -14.10
N VAL A 342 -17.66 7.03 -14.04
CA VAL A 342 -18.58 7.99 -13.40
C VAL A 342 -18.25 8.22 -11.92
N SER A 343 -17.82 7.16 -11.23
CA SER A 343 -17.45 7.25 -9.81
C SER A 343 -16.22 8.13 -9.61
N HIS A 344 -15.21 8.00 -10.46
CA HIS A 344 -14.02 8.85 -10.45
C HIS A 344 -14.40 10.30 -10.79
N PHE A 345 -15.15 10.51 -11.87
CA PHE A 345 -15.67 11.82 -12.25
C PHE A 345 -16.41 12.50 -11.09
N THR A 346 -17.41 11.84 -10.52
CA THR A 346 -18.26 12.42 -9.45
C THR A 346 -17.43 12.79 -8.21
N ARG A 347 -16.51 11.93 -7.78
CA ARG A 347 -15.62 12.20 -6.65
C ARG A 347 -14.71 13.39 -6.92
N THR A 348 -14.10 13.43 -8.10
CA THR A 348 -13.17 14.48 -8.51
C THR A 348 -13.86 15.81 -8.68
N PHE A 349 -15.03 15.82 -9.33
CA PHE A 349 -15.87 16.99 -9.49
C PHE A 349 -16.29 17.57 -8.13
N LYS A 350 -16.77 16.72 -7.21
CA LYS A 350 -17.14 17.16 -5.86
C LYS A 350 -15.95 17.73 -5.08
N ALA A 351 -14.77 17.16 -5.25
CA ALA A 351 -13.56 17.65 -4.58
C ALA A 351 -13.14 19.05 -5.10
N LYS A 352 -13.36 19.34 -6.39
CA LYS A 352 -12.98 20.61 -7.04
C LYS A 352 -14.08 21.69 -6.87
N GLU A 353 -15.35 21.34 -7.08
CA GLU A 353 -16.48 22.28 -7.10
C GLU A 353 -17.26 22.35 -5.77
N GLY A 354 -16.91 21.52 -4.79
CA GLY A 354 -17.58 21.47 -3.48
C GLY A 354 -18.95 20.77 -3.47
N CYS A 355 -19.56 20.49 -4.64
CA CYS A 355 -20.85 19.80 -4.75
C CYS A 355 -20.81 18.71 -5.83
N SER A 356 -21.81 17.81 -5.80
CA SER A 356 -21.90 16.75 -6.83
C SER A 356 -22.26 17.33 -8.21
N PRO A 357 -21.87 16.64 -9.32
CA PRO A 357 -22.23 17.07 -10.66
C PRO A 357 -23.74 17.29 -10.88
N SER A 358 -24.58 16.42 -10.30
CA SER A 358 -26.04 16.57 -10.38
C SER A 358 -26.50 17.86 -9.71
N LYS A 359 -26.04 18.10 -8.46
CA LYS A 359 -26.39 19.32 -7.73
C LYS A 359 -25.86 20.58 -8.42
N TRP A 360 -24.66 20.51 -8.97
CA TRP A 360 -24.07 21.62 -9.73
C TRP A 360 -24.92 21.95 -10.95
N ARG A 361 -25.39 20.92 -11.69
CA ARG A 361 -26.28 21.11 -12.85
C ARG A 361 -27.58 21.81 -12.45
N GLU A 362 -28.19 21.43 -11.33
CA GLU A 362 -29.44 22.09 -10.80
C GLU A 362 -29.23 23.55 -10.45
N THR A 363 -28.02 23.94 -9.99
CA THR A 363 -27.73 25.34 -9.60
C THR A 363 -27.37 26.23 -10.80
N CYS A 364 -27.16 25.67 -11.97
CA CYS A 364 -26.86 26.42 -13.20
C CYS A 364 -28.13 26.83 -13.97
N TYR A 365 -29.30 26.42 -13.50
CA TYR A 365 -30.60 26.69 -14.06
C TYR A 365 -31.55 27.21 -12.97
#